data_27ef092a84f2d77a0f030e55c5e0bcda
#
_entry.id   27ef092a84f2d77a0f030e55c5e0bcda
#
_cell.length_a   1.000
_cell.length_b   1.000
_cell.length_c   1.000
_cell.angle_alpha   90.00
_cell.angle_beta   90.00
_cell.angle_gamma   90.00
#
_symmetry.space_group_name_H-M   'P 1'
#
loop_
_entity.id
_entity.type
_entity.pdbx_description
1 polymer ?
#
loop_
_entity_poly.entity_id
_entity_poly.type
_entity_poly.pdbx_seq_one_letter_code
_entity_poly.pdbx_strand_id
1 'polypeptide(L)'
;MKLLLALLAFATTAVAADLNTLTAAEQKDGWKLLFDGKSLAGWRTYKEGGKIGAGWIIEDGILKKQAKIGGGDIMTEQPVSGSADWELSWEWRIAKAGNNGIKYFITEARKGTLGHEYQMLDDDGHPDGKIGPHRQTASFYDVLPPAKDKPLKPIGEWNASRVVVKGNTVQHWLNGAMVLEYVLGSDAVKEAVAKSKFKKIEDFGTKVTGHILLTDHNDECWFRNLKLRTVKN
;
A
#
# COMPACT_ATOMS: atom_id res chain seq x y z
N MET A 1 38.75 37.07 33.70
CA MET A 1 38.11 35.74 33.96
C MET A 1 37.17 35.44 32.82
N LYS A 2 37.60 34.62 31.86
CA LYS A 2 36.74 34.23 30.71
C LYS A 2 36.05 32.88 31.04
N LEU A 3 34.72 32.90 31.17
CA LEU A 3 33.92 31.69 31.36
C LEU A 3 33.78 30.94 30.01
N LEU A 4 34.36 29.77 29.92
CA LEU A 4 34.12 28.83 28.80
C LEU A 4 32.82 28.09 29.09
N LEU A 5 31.74 28.34 28.31
CA LEU A 5 30.55 27.51 28.29
C LEU A 5 30.87 26.31 27.39
N ALA A 6 30.96 25.13 27.96
CA ALA A 6 31.01 23.87 27.20
C ALA A 6 29.58 23.49 26.83
N LEU A 7 29.26 23.52 25.51
CA LEU A 7 28.04 22.95 24.98
C LEU A 7 28.22 21.42 24.95
N LEU A 8 27.51 20.68 25.80
CA LEU A 8 27.34 19.23 25.65
C LEU A 8 26.31 18.96 24.54
N ALA A 9 26.77 18.51 23.40
CA ALA A 9 25.91 17.99 22.37
C ALA A 9 25.46 16.54 22.76
N PHE A 10 24.21 16.39 23.16
CA PHE A 10 23.59 15.07 23.29
C PHE A 10 23.33 14.49 21.89
N ALA A 11 24.18 13.58 21.45
CA ALA A 11 23.89 12.75 20.28
C ALA A 11 22.82 11.73 20.67
N THR A 12 21.57 11.98 20.30
CA THR A 12 20.52 10.96 20.36
C THR A 12 20.79 9.93 19.26
N THR A 13 21.33 8.78 19.65
CA THR A 13 21.37 7.63 18.76
C THR A 13 19.94 7.19 18.49
N ALA A 14 19.42 7.46 17.29
CA ALA A 14 18.19 6.86 16.83
C ALA A 14 18.43 5.35 16.72
N VAL A 15 17.89 4.57 17.66
CA VAL A 15 17.84 3.12 17.55
C VAL A 15 16.98 2.83 16.33
N ALA A 16 17.54 2.20 15.31
CA ALA A 16 16.76 1.73 14.18
C ALA A 16 15.66 0.80 14.73
N ALA A 17 14.40 1.14 14.50
CA ALA A 17 13.31 0.27 14.93
C ALA A 17 13.44 -1.09 14.23
N ASP A 18 13.30 -2.17 14.97
CA ASP A 18 13.33 -3.51 14.43
C ASP A 18 12.26 -3.66 13.34
N LEU A 19 12.61 -4.33 12.24
CA LEU A 19 11.69 -4.54 11.12
C LEU A 19 10.47 -5.36 11.58
N ASN A 20 9.30 -5.02 11.06
CA ASN A 20 8.04 -5.71 11.31
C ASN A 20 7.71 -5.84 12.80
N THR A 21 8.00 -4.79 13.56
CA THR A 21 7.64 -4.67 14.97
C THR A 21 6.77 -3.44 15.17
N LEU A 22 5.94 -3.46 16.20
CA LEU A 22 5.13 -2.31 16.60
C LEU A 22 5.77 -1.66 17.82
N THR A 23 5.91 -0.35 17.77
CA THR A 23 6.27 0.43 18.96
C THR A 23 5.14 0.35 20.01
N ALA A 24 5.45 0.64 21.26
CA ALA A 24 4.43 0.69 22.32
C ALA A 24 3.31 1.70 22.01
N ALA A 25 3.63 2.82 21.35
CA ALA A 25 2.64 3.79 20.91
C ALA A 25 1.72 3.21 19.83
N GLU A 26 2.26 2.54 18.84
CA GLU A 26 1.47 1.89 17.77
C GLU A 26 0.57 0.79 18.32
N GLN A 27 1.06 -0.02 19.26
CA GLN A 27 0.24 -1.03 19.94
C GLN A 27 -0.94 -0.38 20.68
N LYS A 28 -0.69 0.70 21.42
CA LYS A 28 -1.72 1.47 22.12
C LYS A 28 -2.73 2.09 21.13
N ASP A 29 -2.27 2.55 19.98
CA ASP A 29 -3.10 3.13 18.92
C ASP A 29 -3.84 2.09 18.06
N GLY A 30 -3.73 0.81 18.41
CA GLY A 30 -4.48 -0.28 17.77
C GLY A 30 -3.91 -0.79 16.46
N TRP A 31 -2.66 -0.46 16.13
CA TRP A 31 -1.99 -1.04 14.97
C TRP A 31 -1.79 -2.54 15.14
N LYS A 32 -1.90 -3.27 14.04
CA LYS A 32 -1.63 -4.69 13.94
C LYS A 32 -0.72 -4.93 12.74
N LEU A 33 0.30 -5.77 12.90
CA LEU A 33 1.09 -6.21 11.76
C LEU A 33 0.23 -7.10 10.86
N LEU A 34 0.31 -6.86 9.56
CA LEU A 34 -0.20 -7.76 8.52
C LEU A 34 0.90 -8.71 8.03
N PHE A 35 2.17 -8.41 8.35
CA PHE A 35 3.32 -9.25 8.05
C PHE A 35 4.31 -9.20 9.22
N ASP A 36 4.68 -10.36 9.72
CA ASP A 36 5.52 -10.54 10.91
C ASP A 36 7.03 -10.68 10.59
N GLY A 37 7.40 -10.62 9.30
CA GLY A 37 8.78 -10.84 8.85
C GLY A 37 9.20 -12.30 8.78
N LYS A 38 8.33 -13.26 9.11
CA LYS A 38 8.68 -14.69 9.24
C LYS A 38 7.78 -15.61 8.43
N SER A 39 6.52 -15.25 8.26
CA SER A 39 5.53 -16.10 7.62
C SER A 39 4.49 -15.31 6.84
N LEU A 40 3.74 -16.00 5.97
CA LEU A 40 2.55 -15.48 5.31
C LEU A 40 1.26 -15.88 6.06
N ALA A 41 1.34 -16.11 7.36
CA ALA A 41 0.15 -16.33 8.19
C ALA A 41 -0.80 -15.11 8.10
N GLY A 42 -2.09 -15.36 7.94
CA GLY A 42 -3.09 -14.32 7.71
C GLY A 42 -3.22 -13.85 6.25
N TRP A 43 -2.47 -14.47 5.33
CA TRP A 43 -2.56 -14.24 3.89
C TRP A 43 -3.02 -15.50 3.15
N ARG A 44 -3.82 -15.31 2.12
CA ARG A 44 -4.31 -16.36 1.22
C ARG A 44 -4.36 -15.88 -0.23
N THR A 45 -4.56 -16.80 -1.15
CA THR A 45 -4.92 -16.44 -2.53
C THR A 45 -6.38 -15.96 -2.60
N TYR A 46 -6.76 -15.32 -3.71
CA TYR A 46 -8.15 -14.93 -3.94
C TYR A 46 -9.10 -16.14 -3.92
N LYS A 47 -8.71 -17.26 -4.51
CA LYS A 47 -9.47 -18.49 -4.42
C LYS A 47 -9.24 -19.12 -3.05
N GLU A 48 -10.33 -19.33 -2.30
CA GLU A 48 -10.29 -20.03 -1.02
C GLU A 48 -9.62 -21.41 -1.18
N GLY A 49 -8.73 -21.76 -0.25
CA GLY A 49 -7.95 -23.00 -0.30
C GLY A 49 -6.84 -23.02 -1.35
N GLY A 50 -6.66 -21.96 -2.14
CA GLY A 50 -5.55 -21.85 -3.08
C GLY A 50 -4.20 -21.72 -2.37
N LYS A 51 -3.16 -22.35 -2.94
CA LYS A 51 -1.81 -22.28 -2.42
C LYS A 51 -1.12 -21.00 -2.93
N ILE A 52 -0.53 -20.21 -2.02
CA ILE A 52 0.34 -19.09 -2.38
C ILE A 52 1.53 -19.64 -3.19
N GLY A 53 1.77 -19.04 -4.34
CA GLY A 53 2.80 -19.51 -5.28
C GLY A 53 4.21 -19.19 -4.83
N ALA A 54 5.18 -19.91 -5.38
CA ALA A 54 6.60 -19.82 -5.02
C ALA A 54 7.24 -18.46 -5.32
N GLY A 55 6.56 -17.58 -6.06
CA GLY A 55 7.05 -16.22 -6.34
C GLY A 55 7.03 -15.28 -5.13
N TRP A 56 6.33 -15.65 -4.04
CA TRP A 56 6.36 -14.94 -2.78
C TRP A 56 7.34 -15.62 -1.82
N ILE A 57 8.40 -14.93 -1.45
CA ILE A 57 9.43 -15.42 -0.52
C ILE A 57 9.66 -14.42 0.60
N ILE A 58 10.28 -14.89 1.67
CA ILE A 58 10.70 -14.07 2.81
C ILE A 58 12.21 -14.21 2.95
N GLU A 59 12.91 -13.08 2.86
CA GLU A 59 14.36 -12.99 3.02
C GLU A 59 14.68 -11.87 4.02
N ASP A 60 15.43 -12.15 5.06
CA ASP A 60 15.86 -11.18 6.09
C ASP A 60 14.73 -10.31 6.66
N GLY A 61 13.56 -10.93 6.91
CA GLY A 61 12.38 -10.22 7.40
C GLY A 61 11.65 -9.39 6.36
N ILE A 62 12.01 -9.48 5.09
CA ILE A 62 11.41 -8.74 3.99
C ILE A 62 10.55 -9.70 3.16
N LEU A 63 9.30 -9.32 2.90
CA LEU A 63 8.44 -10.01 1.95
C LEU A 63 8.81 -9.56 0.54
N LYS A 64 9.17 -10.52 -0.30
CA LYS A 64 9.62 -10.26 -1.68
C LYS A 64 8.73 -10.99 -2.68
N LYS A 65 8.22 -10.26 -3.65
CA LYS A 65 7.69 -10.82 -4.89
C LYS A 65 8.84 -10.95 -5.89
N GLN A 66 9.16 -12.17 -6.27
CA GLN A 66 10.24 -12.46 -7.22
C GLN A 66 9.81 -12.19 -8.66
N ALA A 67 10.72 -11.59 -9.45
CA ALA A 67 10.47 -11.40 -10.87
C ALA A 67 10.31 -12.74 -11.61
N LYS A 68 9.37 -12.81 -12.56
CA LYS A 68 9.15 -13.93 -13.48
C LYS A 68 8.81 -15.28 -12.83
N ILE A 69 8.60 -15.32 -11.53
CA ILE A 69 8.14 -16.51 -10.81
C ILE A 69 6.72 -16.22 -10.35
N GLY A 70 5.73 -16.97 -10.86
CA GLY A 70 4.34 -16.77 -10.50
C GLY A 70 4.09 -17.00 -9.01
N GLY A 71 3.51 -16.01 -8.36
CA GLY A 71 3.07 -16.06 -6.96
C GLY A 71 1.56 -16.01 -6.83
N GLY A 72 0.93 -15.37 -7.82
CA GLY A 72 -0.46 -14.94 -7.77
C GLY A 72 -0.68 -13.81 -6.79
N ASP A 73 -1.77 -13.09 -6.94
CA ASP A 73 -2.21 -12.09 -5.97
C ASP A 73 -2.47 -12.76 -4.61
N ILE A 74 -2.02 -12.12 -3.53
CA ILE A 74 -2.29 -12.58 -2.17
C ILE A 74 -3.09 -11.53 -1.40
N MET A 75 -4.06 -11.96 -0.60
CA MET A 75 -4.92 -11.06 0.17
C MET A 75 -5.03 -11.49 1.62
N THR A 76 -5.39 -10.57 2.49
CA THR A 76 -5.62 -10.87 3.91
C THR A 76 -6.75 -11.88 4.07
N GLU A 77 -6.64 -12.81 5.01
CA GLU A 77 -7.72 -13.76 5.34
C GLU A 77 -8.95 -13.05 5.89
N GLN A 78 -8.72 -12.02 6.70
CA GLN A 78 -9.79 -11.23 7.30
C GLN A 78 -10.04 -9.95 6.52
N PRO A 79 -11.29 -9.65 6.16
CA PRO A 79 -11.64 -8.38 5.52
C PRO A 79 -11.65 -7.23 6.54
N VAL A 80 -11.47 -6.01 6.04
CA VAL A 80 -11.73 -4.78 6.79
C VAL A 80 -13.19 -4.38 6.57
N SER A 81 -13.90 -4.09 7.66
CA SER A 81 -15.32 -3.69 7.57
C SER A 81 -15.50 -2.41 6.76
N GLY A 82 -16.49 -2.39 5.87
CA GLY A 82 -16.88 -1.20 5.11
C GLY A 82 -17.41 -0.06 5.97
N SER A 83 -17.88 -0.33 7.19
CA SER A 83 -18.30 0.71 8.14
C SER A 83 -17.16 1.29 8.97
N ALA A 84 -15.98 0.64 8.98
CA ALA A 84 -14.85 1.10 9.77
C ALA A 84 -14.06 2.19 9.07
N ASP A 85 -13.51 3.11 9.85
CA ASP A 85 -12.39 3.94 9.47
C ASP A 85 -11.11 3.16 9.73
N TRP A 86 -10.12 3.27 8.84
CA TRP A 86 -8.90 2.50 8.96
C TRP A 86 -7.70 3.17 8.30
N GLU A 87 -6.53 2.76 8.72
CA GLU A 87 -5.27 3.15 8.09
C GLU A 87 -4.43 1.92 7.79
N LEU A 88 -3.87 1.86 6.59
CA LEU A 88 -2.88 0.89 6.14
C LEU A 88 -1.56 1.62 5.94
N SER A 89 -0.46 1.09 6.46
CA SER A 89 0.88 1.65 6.29
C SER A 89 1.85 0.55 5.95
N TRP A 90 2.78 0.84 5.02
CA TRP A 90 3.81 -0.10 4.60
C TRP A 90 5.03 0.64 4.05
N GLU A 91 6.14 -0.08 3.99
CA GLU A 91 7.31 0.34 3.24
C GLU A 91 7.54 -0.63 2.08
N TRP A 92 7.99 -0.08 0.97
CA TRP A 92 8.18 -0.83 -0.26
C TRP A 92 9.34 -0.28 -1.08
N ARG A 93 9.91 -1.12 -1.91
CA ARG A 93 10.80 -0.73 -3.01
C ARG A 93 10.49 -1.57 -4.23
N ILE A 94 10.81 -1.07 -5.41
CA ILE A 94 10.52 -1.75 -6.67
C ILE A 94 11.77 -1.79 -7.55
N ALA A 95 11.89 -2.82 -8.36
CA ALA A 95 12.97 -2.95 -9.34
C ALA A 95 12.75 -2.01 -10.54
N LYS A 96 13.80 -1.83 -11.34
CA LYS A 96 13.73 -1.08 -12.60
C LYS A 96 12.66 -1.68 -13.52
N ALA A 97 11.84 -0.81 -14.12
CA ALA A 97 10.69 -1.14 -14.93
C ALA A 97 9.65 -2.04 -14.21
N GLY A 98 9.65 -2.06 -12.88
CA GLY A 98 8.74 -2.89 -12.09
C GLY A 98 7.36 -2.28 -11.95
N ASN A 99 6.37 -3.18 -11.76
CA ASN A 99 4.98 -2.86 -11.50
C ASN A 99 4.47 -3.71 -10.34
N ASN A 100 3.81 -3.08 -9.39
CA ASN A 100 3.12 -3.72 -8.28
C ASN A 100 2.07 -2.76 -7.72
N GLY A 101 1.27 -3.21 -6.76
CA GLY A 101 0.27 -2.37 -6.11
C GLY A 101 -0.29 -3.02 -4.85
N ILE A 102 -0.86 -2.18 -3.99
CA ILE A 102 -1.72 -2.67 -2.92
C ILE A 102 -3.16 -2.30 -3.25
N LYS A 103 -4.01 -3.32 -3.34
CA LYS A 103 -5.44 -3.13 -3.52
C LYS A 103 -6.17 -3.22 -2.17
N TYR A 104 -7.25 -2.49 -2.08
CA TYR A 104 -8.18 -2.49 -0.95
C TYR A 104 -9.62 -2.46 -1.45
N PHE A 105 -10.58 -2.73 -0.58
CA PHE A 105 -11.97 -2.99 -0.96
C PHE A 105 -12.10 -4.17 -1.94
N ILE A 106 -11.24 -5.18 -1.81
CA ILE A 106 -11.38 -6.43 -2.53
C ILE A 106 -12.51 -7.22 -1.89
N THR A 107 -13.57 -7.46 -2.63
CA THR A 107 -14.71 -8.26 -2.16
C THR A 107 -14.90 -9.50 -3.02
N GLU A 108 -15.21 -10.63 -2.39
CA GLU A 108 -15.51 -11.89 -3.09
C GLU A 108 -16.85 -11.85 -3.83
N ALA A 109 -17.71 -10.87 -3.54
CA ALA A 109 -18.92 -10.61 -4.32
C ALA A 109 -18.62 -10.13 -5.75
N ARG A 110 -17.44 -9.52 -5.98
CA ARG A 110 -16.97 -9.17 -7.34
C ARG A 110 -16.18 -10.31 -7.94
N LYS A 111 -16.34 -10.52 -9.23
CA LYS A 111 -15.57 -11.53 -9.95
C LYS A 111 -14.11 -11.05 -10.11
N GLY A 112 -13.15 -11.82 -9.60
CA GLY A 112 -11.72 -11.52 -9.69
C GLY A 112 -11.22 -10.54 -8.60
N THR A 113 -9.96 -10.17 -8.66
CA THR A 113 -9.26 -9.32 -7.69
C THR A 113 -9.45 -7.83 -8.00
N LEU A 114 -10.71 -7.40 -8.09
CA LEU A 114 -11.08 -6.04 -8.45
C LEU A 114 -11.38 -5.19 -7.21
N GLY A 115 -10.58 -4.16 -7.00
CA GLY A 115 -10.70 -3.19 -5.92
C GLY A 115 -9.96 -1.90 -6.26
N HIS A 116 -9.96 -0.95 -5.33
CA HIS A 116 -9.15 0.25 -5.47
C HIS A 116 -7.68 -0.12 -5.30
N GLU A 117 -6.81 0.50 -6.06
CA GLU A 117 -5.39 0.18 -6.03
C GLU A 117 -4.55 1.43 -5.79
N TYR A 118 -3.69 1.37 -4.77
CA TYR A 118 -2.56 2.25 -4.61
C TYR A 118 -1.43 1.70 -5.47
N GLN A 119 -1.13 2.39 -6.58
CA GLN A 119 -0.11 1.95 -7.53
C GLN A 119 1.30 2.11 -6.97
N MET A 120 2.19 1.17 -7.25
CA MET A 120 3.63 1.21 -6.98
C MET A 120 4.36 0.83 -8.27
N LEU A 121 5.05 1.79 -8.88
CA LEU A 121 5.54 1.65 -10.24
C LEU A 121 6.91 2.32 -10.40
N ASP A 122 7.71 1.82 -11.33
CA ASP A 122 8.75 2.64 -11.95
C ASP A 122 8.05 3.55 -12.98
N ASP A 123 7.71 4.76 -12.55
CA ASP A 123 6.87 5.68 -13.31
C ASP A 123 7.44 6.00 -14.69
N ASP A 124 8.77 6.08 -14.82
CA ASP A 124 9.48 6.42 -16.05
C ASP A 124 9.88 5.17 -16.85
N GLY A 125 10.19 4.06 -16.16
CA GLY A 125 10.71 2.85 -16.79
C GLY A 125 9.63 1.89 -17.29
N HIS A 126 8.48 1.81 -16.57
CA HIS A 126 7.41 0.88 -16.92
C HIS A 126 6.46 1.46 -17.99
N PRO A 127 6.01 0.67 -18.99
CA PRO A 127 5.10 1.15 -20.05
C PRO A 127 3.80 1.76 -19.53
N ASP A 128 3.25 1.22 -18.44
CA ASP A 128 1.97 1.67 -17.87
C ASP A 128 2.07 3.10 -17.32
N GLY A 129 3.19 3.48 -16.70
CA GLY A 129 3.45 4.84 -16.22
C GLY A 129 3.50 5.90 -17.30
N LYS A 130 3.84 5.49 -18.53
CA LYS A 130 3.90 6.36 -19.72
C LYS A 130 2.52 6.66 -20.33
N ILE A 131 1.49 5.89 -19.94
CA ILE A 131 0.12 6.12 -20.39
C ILE A 131 -0.44 7.41 -19.80
N GLY A 132 -0.08 7.70 -18.54
CA GLY A 132 -0.49 8.94 -17.90
C GLY A 132 -0.39 8.91 -16.37
N PRO A 133 -0.50 10.07 -15.72
CA PRO A 133 -0.29 10.18 -14.27
C PRO A 133 -1.30 9.38 -13.44
N HIS A 134 -2.49 9.08 -13.97
CA HIS A 134 -3.49 8.23 -13.32
C HIS A 134 -3.09 6.76 -13.21
N ARG A 135 -1.93 6.36 -13.81
CA ARG A 135 -1.35 5.02 -13.68
C ARG A 135 0.02 5.01 -13.02
N GLN A 136 0.47 6.15 -12.53
CA GLN A 136 1.74 6.29 -11.84
C GLN A 136 1.63 5.97 -10.35
N THR A 137 2.76 5.87 -9.69
CA THR A 137 2.87 5.60 -8.24
C THR A 137 1.98 6.51 -7.42
N ALA A 138 1.28 5.93 -6.43
CA ALA A 138 0.34 6.56 -5.52
C ALA A 138 -0.97 7.06 -6.16
N SER A 139 -1.23 6.77 -7.44
CA SER A 139 -2.55 7.00 -8.04
C SER A 139 -3.63 6.11 -7.39
N PHE A 140 -4.89 6.52 -7.46
CA PHE A 140 -6.01 5.58 -7.50
C PHE A 140 -6.03 5.02 -8.92
N TYR A 141 -5.35 3.90 -9.08
CA TYR A 141 -4.93 3.35 -10.37
C TYR A 141 -6.02 3.38 -11.43
N ASP A 142 -5.68 3.95 -12.58
CA ASP A 142 -6.53 4.16 -13.76
C ASP A 142 -7.76 5.06 -13.53
N VAL A 143 -7.90 5.68 -12.35
CA VAL A 143 -9.04 6.54 -12.00
C VAL A 143 -8.60 7.97 -11.71
N LEU A 144 -7.76 8.18 -10.69
CA LEU A 144 -7.33 9.51 -10.26
C LEU A 144 -5.81 9.60 -10.15
N PRO A 145 -5.19 10.67 -10.70
CA PRO A 145 -3.75 10.88 -10.57
C PRO A 145 -3.37 11.37 -9.17
N PRO A 146 -2.15 11.10 -8.72
CA PRO A 146 -1.57 11.75 -7.55
C PRO A 146 -1.08 13.16 -7.89
N ALA A 147 -0.63 13.91 -6.87
CA ALA A 147 0.08 15.17 -7.06
C ALA A 147 1.29 14.99 -7.99
N LYS A 148 1.51 15.98 -8.86
CA LYS A 148 2.59 15.94 -9.87
C LYS A 148 3.98 15.88 -9.25
N ASP A 149 4.18 16.59 -8.14
CA ASP A 149 5.42 16.74 -7.38
C ASP A 149 5.51 15.80 -6.18
N LYS A 150 4.88 14.62 -6.29
CA LYS A 150 4.94 13.59 -5.25
C LYS A 150 6.38 13.22 -4.91
N PRO A 151 6.72 13.05 -3.61
CA PRO A 151 8.10 12.79 -3.17
C PRO A 151 8.51 11.32 -3.37
N LEU A 152 8.44 10.83 -4.61
CA LEU A 152 8.87 9.48 -4.97
C LEU A 152 10.40 9.39 -4.92
N LYS A 153 10.92 8.36 -4.25
CA LYS A 153 12.35 8.09 -4.20
C LYS A 153 12.84 7.34 -5.44
N PRO A 154 14.15 7.40 -5.75
CA PRO A 154 14.74 6.64 -6.84
C PRO A 154 14.45 5.15 -6.80
N ILE A 155 14.47 4.50 -7.97
CA ILE A 155 14.26 3.05 -8.08
C ILE A 155 15.26 2.27 -7.23
N GLY A 156 14.74 1.27 -6.51
CA GLY A 156 15.52 0.45 -5.57
C GLY A 156 15.63 1.03 -4.16
N GLU A 157 15.21 2.28 -3.94
CA GLU A 157 15.13 2.87 -2.61
C GLU A 157 13.78 2.57 -1.93
N TRP A 158 13.81 2.54 -0.60
CA TRP A 158 12.61 2.30 0.21
C TRP A 158 11.71 3.54 0.26
N ASN A 159 10.47 3.39 -0.19
CA ASN A 159 9.39 4.35 -0.01
C ASN A 159 8.50 3.92 1.16
N ALA A 160 7.94 4.90 1.87
CA ALA A 160 6.90 4.70 2.88
C ALA A 160 5.56 5.20 2.33
N SER A 161 4.55 4.35 2.39
CA SER A 161 3.21 4.68 1.91
C SER A 161 2.14 4.43 2.96
N ARG A 162 1.04 5.15 2.82
CA ARG A 162 -0.11 5.00 3.70
C ARG A 162 -1.40 5.28 2.93
N VAL A 163 -2.42 4.48 3.20
CA VAL A 163 -3.81 4.75 2.81
C VAL A 163 -4.60 5.01 4.08
N VAL A 164 -5.34 6.12 4.10
CA VAL A 164 -6.25 6.48 5.19
C VAL A 164 -7.67 6.49 4.64
N VAL A 165 -8.57 5.79 5.30
CA VAL A 165 -10.00 5.82 5.00
C VAL A 165 -10.73 6.34 6.23
N LYS A 166 -11.36 7.51 6.10
CA LYS A 166 -12.15 8.14 7.14
C LYS A 166 -13.51 8.56 6.58
N GLY A 167 -14.59 7.96 7.08
CA GLY A 167 -15.89 8.08 6.45
C GLY A 167 -15.82 7.64 4.98
N ASN A 168 -16.17 8.51 4.07
CA ASN A 168 -16.03 8.29 2.63
C ASN A 168 -14.76 8.92 2.03
N THR A 169 -13.93 9.59 2.83
CA THR A 169 -12.69 10.17 2.35
C THR A 169 -11.57 9.14 2.34
N VAL A 170 -10.87 9.04 1.23
CA VAL A 170 -9.67 8.22 1.06
C VAL A 170 -8.49 9.13 0.76
N GLN A 171 -7.38 8.91 1.45
CA GLN A 171 -6.13 9.61 1.23
C GLN A 171 -5.02 8.63 0.89
N HIS A 172 -4.21 8.96 -0.11
CA HIS A 172 -2.94 8.30 -0.40
C HIS A 172 -1.79 9.21 0.05
N TRP A 173 -0.89 8.62 0.82
CA TRP A 173 0.30 9.27 1.32
C TRP A 173 1.56 8.59 0.79
N LEU A 174 2.56 9.37 0.43
CA LEU A 174 3.86 8.89 -0.02
C LEU A 174 4.97 9.69 0.68
N ASN A 175 5.90 9.01 1.35
CA ASN A 175 7.05 9.59 2.03
C ASN A 175 6.72 10.82 2.91
N GLY A 176 5.61 10.73 3.65
CA GLY A 176 5.16 11.76 4.58
C GLY A 176 4.26 12.84 3.98
N ALA A 177 4.09 12.90 2.67
CA ALA A 177 3.19 13.85 2.01
C ALA A 177 1.87 13.18 1.60
N MET A 178 0.74 13.86 1.78
CA MET A 178 -0.54 13.49 1.18
C MET A 178 -0.49 13.88 -0.31
N VAL A 179 -0.61 12.88 -1.18
CA VAL A 179 -0.44 13.07 -2.63
C VAL A 179 -1.73 12.88 -3.42
N LEU A 180 -2.77 12.31 -2.79
CA LEU A 180 -4.09 12.18 -3.38
C LEU A 180 -5.13 12.12 -2.27
N GLU A 181 -6.24 12.83 -2.46
CA GLU A 181 -7.46 12.71 -1.64
C GLU A 181 -8.68 12.64 -2.55
N TYR A 182 -9.62 11.76 -2.22
CA TYR A 182 -10.88 11.66 -2.94
C TYR A 182 -12.01 11.16 -2.03
N VAL A 183 -13.26 11.45 -2.44
CA VAL A 183 -14.47 11.07 -1.69
C VAL A 183 -15.20 9.96 -2.45
N LEU A 184 -15.31 8.79 -1.82
CA LEU A 184 -16.01 7.61 -2.35
C LEU A 184 -17.46 7.94 -2.66
N GLY A 185 -17.92 7.52 -3.83
CA GLY A 185 -19.29 7.74 -4.31
C GLY A 185 -19.61 9.17 -4.74
N SER A 186 -18.65 10.11 -4.68
CA SER A 186 -18.83 11.47 -5.22
C SER A 186 -18.98 11.46 -6.74
N ASP A 187 -19.61 12.51 -7.29
CA ASP A 187 -19.78 12.62 -8.73
C ASP A 187 -18.43 12.71 -9.46
N ALA A 188 -17.45 13.38 -8.86
CA ALA A 188 -16.08 13.42 -9.40
C ALA A 188 -15.44 12.02 -9.53
N VAL A 189 -15.62 11.15 -8.52
CA VAL A 189 -15.12 9.77 -8.58
C VAL A 189 -15.92 8.95 -9.60
N LYS A 190 -17.25 9.10 -9.65
CA LYS A 190 -18.09 8.41 -10.65
C LYS A 190 -17.71 8.79 -12.08
N GLU A 191 -17.49 10.07 -12.36
CA GLU A 191 -17.04 10.54 -13.67
C GLU A 191 -15.65 10.01 -14.04
N ALA A 192 -14.71 9.96 -13.08
CA ALA A 192 -13.40 9.42 -13.29
C ALA A 192 -13.45 7.90 -13.57
N VAL A 193 -14.23 7.14 -12.79
CA VAL A 193 -14.48 5.71 -13.02
C VAL A 193 -15.09 5.46 -14.39
N ALA A 194 -16.05 6.28 -14.83
CA ALA A 194 -16.70 6.14 -16.14
C ALA A 194 -15.72 6.30 -17.32
N LYS A 195 -14.58 6.96 -17.12
CA LYS A 195 -13.50 7.14 -18.10
C LYS A 195 -12.42 6.06 -18.00
N SER A 196 -12.41 5.26 -16.92
CA SER A 196 -11.40 4.26 -16.63
C SER A 196 -11.73 2.88 -17.25
N LYS A 197 -10.77 1.95 -17.13
CA LYS A 197 -11.01 0.54 -17.47
C LYS A 197 -12.08 -0.12 -16.58
N PHE A 198 -12.39 0.48 -15.44
CA PHE A 198 -13.34 -0.02 -14.44
C PHE A 198 -14.79 0.40 -14.69
N LYS A 199 -15.08 1.14 -15.75
CA LYS A 199 -16.41 1.71 -16.08
C LYS A 199 -17.57 0.72 -16.14
N LYS A 200 -17.29 -0.59 -16.27
CA LYS A 200 -18.31 -1.64 -16.33
C LYS A 200 -18.46 -2.40 -15.00
N ILE A 201 -17.70 -1.99 -13.96
CA ILE A 201 -17.76 -2.65 -12.65
C ILE A 201 -18.76 -1.87 -11.81
N GLU A 202 -19.84 -2.55 -11.45
CA GLU A 202 -20.86 -2.01 -10.57
C GLU A 202 -20.25 -1.62 -9.22
N ASP A 203 -20.67 -0.49 -8.68
CA ASP A 203 -20.21 0.07 -7.40
C ASP A 203 -18.68 0.30 -7.27
N PHE A 204 -17.93 0.33 -8.38
CA PHE A 204 -16.53 0.73 -8.32
C PHE A 204 -16.42 2.20 -7.93
N GLY A 205 -15.53 2.51 -6.99
CA GLY A 205 -15.42 3.86 -6.42
C GLY A 205 -16.28 4.07 -5.17
N THR A 206 -16.88 3.01 -4.62
CA THR A 206 -17.63 3.04 -3.35
C THR A 206 -16.91 2.28 -2.24
N LYS A 207 -17.33 2.52 -0.98
CA LYS A 207 -16.78 1.84 0.19
C LYS A 207 -17.49 0.51 0.39
N VAL A 208 -16.72 -0.56 0.47
CA VAL A 208 -17.24 -1.91 0.73
C VAL A 208 -16.41 -2.61 1.82
N THR A 209 -17.00 -3.59 2.49
CA THR A 209 -16.22 -4.56 3.29
C THR A 209 -15.33 -5.35 2.34
N GLY A 210 -14.04 -5.39 2.63
CA GLY A 210 -13.11 -6.03 1.70
C GLY A 210 -11.72 -6.26 2.27
N HIS A 211 -10.96 -7.03 1.54
CA HIS A 211 -9.61 -7.44 1.89
C HIS A 211 -8.56 -6.44 1.39
N ILE A 212 -7.39 -6.48 2.02
CA ILE A 212 -6.17 -5.87 1.50
C ILE A 212 -5.46 -6.92 0.64
N LEU A 213 -4.97 -6.53 -0.52
CA LEU A 213 -4.36 -7.44 -1.47
C LEU A 213 -3.04 -6.88 -2.01
N LEU A 214 -2.03 -7.72 -2.08
CA LEU A 214 -0.76 -7.44 -2.76
C LEU A 214 -0.82 -8.07 -4.16
N THR A 215 -0.51 -7.26 -5.19
CA THR A 215 -0.60 -7.71 -6.57
C THR A 215 0.62 -8.51 -7.01
N ASP A 216 0.45 -9.39 -8.00
CA ASP A 216 1.52 -10.06 -8.72
C ASP A 216 1.48 -9.69 -10.20
N HIS A 217 2.41 -8.83 -10.62
CA HIS A 217 2.62 -8.47 -12.03
C HIS A 217 3.87 -9.13 -12.64
N ASN A 218 4.41 -10.19 -12.02
CA ASN A 218 5.66 -10.86 -12.39
C ASN A 218 6.93 -9.99 -12.28
N ASP A 219 6.83 -8.85 -11.65
CA ASP A 219 7.94 -7.95 -11.40
C ASP A 219 8.43 -8.03 -9.96
N GLU A 220 9.67 -7.59 -9.73
CA GLU A 220 10.29 -7.68 -8.43
C GLU A 220 9.91 -6.48 -7.55
N CYS A 221 9.33 -6.79 -6.39
CA CYS A 221 8.92 -5.81 -5.39
C CYS A 221 9.17 -6.35 -3.98
N TRP A 222 9.50 -5.46 -3.05
CA TRP A 222 9.78 -5.81 -1.65
C TRP A 222 8.89 -5.00 -0.73
N PHE A 223 8.44 -5.64 0.35
CA PHE A 223 7.57 -5.07 1.37
C PHE A 223 8.12 -5.33 2.75
N ARG A 224 7.96 -4.37 3.65
CA ARG A 224 8.23 -4.49 5.07
C ARG A 224 7.34 -3.54 5.87
N ASN A 225 7.28 -3.71 7.18
CA ASN A 225 6.52 -2.85 8.09
C ASN A 225 5.04 -2.68 7.68
N LEU A 226 4.46 -3.73 7.09
CA LEU A 226 3.08 -3.74 6.63
C LEU A 226 2.15 -3.90 7.83
N LYS A 227 1.35 -2.88 8.12
CA LYS A 227 0.49 -2.80 9.30
C LYS A 227 -0.81 -2.06 9.02
N LEU A 228 -1.85 -2.45 9.73
CA LEU A 228 -3.20 -1.89 9.63
C LEU A 228 -3.70 -1.52 11.02
N ARG A 229 -4.48 -0.46 11.13
CA ARG A 229 -5.35 -0.18 12.27
C ARG A 229 -6.76 0.17 11.83
N THR A 230 -7.74 -0.20 12.63
CA THR A 230 -9.08 0.39 12.56
C THR A 230 -9.13 1.54 13.54
N VAL A 231 -9.61 2.69 13.09
CA VAL A 231 -9.78 3.87 13.94
C VAL A 231 -11.15 3.75 14.60
N LYS A 232 -11.18 3.76 15.92
CA LYS A 232 -12.45 3.85 16.66
C LYS A 232 -12.93 5.30 16.60
N ASN A 233 -14.16 5.50 16.14
CA ASN A 233 -14.84 6.80 16.25
C ASN A 233 -15.16 7.12 17.69
#